data_4055338588a71c73ad096dc2a744da67
#
_entry.id   4055338588a71c73ad096dc2a744da67
#
_cell.length_a   1.000
_cell.length_b   1.000
_cell.length_c   1.000
_cell.angle_alpha   90.00
_cell.angle_beta   90.00
_cell.angle_gamma   90.00
#
_symmetry.space_group_name_H-M   'P 1'
#
loop_
_entity.id
_entity.type
_entity.pdbx_description
1 polymer ?
#
loop_
_entity_poly.entity_id
_entity_poly.type
_entity_poly.pdbx_seq_one_letter_code
_entity_poly.pdbx_strand_id
1 'polypeptide(L)'
;MAVTERSVDVLVIGAGPAGMAAAIAAREKGASVLIVEREKEPGGILRQCIHNGFGLHRFKEELTGPEYAQRDIDRVRELGIPVECSTTVLSVSPDRRVTCVSSAAGLQVIRAKAVVLAMGCRERPRGALCTPGTRCAGIYSAGTAQRFVNLEGFMPGRRVVILGSGDIGLIMARRMTLQGAKVLACVEIMPYSSGLNRNIVQCLQDYDIPLYLSHTVTDIRGRERLEGITVSRVDENRKPVPGTEIEFECDTLLLSCGLIPENELSAGAGVEISPATSGAVVNDAFETSVPGVFACGNVLHVHDLVDHVSAESFKAGEAAAAFALGRAPACPVLSVRDGEGVRGTVPQKIRVPADRPVDLMFRPAAVYRNSAAVVECGGKELCRKKAMIFTPGEMALVTLKPEQLRGLPGDTLTVRIERN
;
A
#
# COMPACT_ATOMS: atom_id res chain seq x y z
N MET A 1 2.91 -2.33 37.56
CA MET A 1 2.07 -3.33 36.92
C MET A 1 2.97 -4.44 36.40
N ALA A 2 2.59 -5.71 36.62
CA ALA A 2 3.36 -6.83 36.07
C ALA A 2 3.18 -6.85 34.52
N VAL A 3 4.28 -7.00 33.80
CA VAL A 3 4.23 -7.20 32.34
C VAL A 3 3.77 -8.62 32.07
N THR A 4 2.68 -8.78 31.33
CA THR A 4 2.19 -10.11 30.94
C THR A 4 3.01 -10.63 29.76
N GLU A 5 3.54 -11.84 29.89
CA GLU A 5 4.29 -12.52 28.82
C GLU A 5 3.51 -13.73 28.31
N ARG A 6 3.42 -13.89 27.00
CA ARG A 6 2.76 -15.05 26.33
C ARG A 6 3.46 -15.40 25.04
N SER A 7 3.16 -16.55 24.48
CA SER A 7 3.79 -17.04 23.24
C SER A 7 2.73 -17.50 22.22
N VAL A 8 3.10 -17.41 20.93
CA VAL A 8 2.30 -17.83 19.79
C VAL A 8 3.22 -18.30 18.66
N ASP A 9 2.75 -19.17 17.76
CA ASP A 9 3.54 -19.55 16.59
C ASP A 9 3.68 -18.37 15.62
N VAL A 10 2.56 -17.76 15.21
CA VAL A 10 2.54 -16.63 14.28
C VAL A 10 1.80 -15.45 14.90
N LEU A 11 2.47 -14.33 15.05
CA LEU A 11 1.86 -13.06 15.41
C LEU A 11 1.70 -12.19 14.16
N VAL A 12 0.48 -11.72 13.89
CA VAL A 12 0.18 -10.81 12.79
C VAL A 12 -0.08 -9.42 13.34
N ILE A 13 0.61 -8.41 12.83
CA ILE A 13 0.46 -7.01 13.24
C ILE A 13 -0.36 -6.27 12.18
N GLY A 14 -1.61 -5.95 12.54
CA GLY A 14 -2.62 -5.32 11.69
C GLY A 14 -3.71 -6.29 11.24
N ALA A 15 -4.97 -5.91 11.45
CA ALA A 15 -6.17 -6.65 11.04
C ALA A 15 -6.82 -6.06 9.78
N GLY A 16 -6.03 -5.47 8.89
CA GLY A 16 -6.46 -5.10 7.54
C GLY A 16 -6.52 -6.33 6.61
N PRO A 17 -6.85 -6.16 5.32
CA PRO A 17 -6.96 -7.27 4.37
C PRO A 17 -5.69 -8.12 4.28
N ALA A 18 -4.52 -7.48 4.35
CA ALA A 18 -3.24 -8.20 4.34
C ALA A 18 -3.09 -9.11 5.58
N GLY A 19 -3.28 -8.54 6.77
CA GLY A 19 -3.09 -9.29 8.01
C GLY A 19 -4.10 -10.41 8.18
N MET A 20 -5.37 -10.19 7.84
CA MET A 20 -6.39 -11.24 7.89
C MET A 20 -6.09 -12.38 6.90
N ALA A 21 -5.72 -12.07 5.66
CA ALA A 21 -5.34 -13.08 4.67
C ALA A 21 -4.13 -13.91 5.11
N ALA A 22 -3.09 -13.26 5.65
CA ALA A 22 -1.92 -13.95 6.19
C ALA A 22 -2.27 -14.84 7.41
N ALA A 23 -3.11 -14.35 8.32
CA ALA A 23 -3.54 -15.08 9.49
C ALA A 23 -4.37 -16.34 9.12
N ILE A 24 -5.30 -16.20 8.17
CA ILE A 24 -6.09 -17.31 7.63
C ILE A 24 -5.16 -18.39 7.07
N ALA A 25 -4.24 -18.00 6.18
CA ALA A 25 -3.30 -18.92 5.56
C ALA A 25 -2.41 -19.62 6.59
N ALA A 26 -1.88 -18.89 7.56
CA ALA A 26 -1.06 -19.46 8.64
C ALA A 26 -1.85 -20.47 9.49
N ARG A 27 -3.10 -20.14 9.84
CA ARG A 27 -3.97 -21.02 10.62
C ARG A 27 -4.33 -22.30 9.87
N GLU A 28 -4.61 -22.20 8.57
CA GLU A 28 -4.91 -23.35 7.70
C GLU A 28 -3.71 -24.29 7.54
N LYS A 29 -2.46 -23.78 7.72
CA LYS A 29 -1.23 -24.61 7.79
C LYS A 29 -0.97 -25.23 9.17
N GLY A 30 -1.84 -24.98 10.15
CA GLY A 30 -1.81 -25.59 11.48
C GLY A 30 -1.04 -24.82 12.54
N ALA A 31 -0.63 -23.58 12.28
CA ALA A 31 -0.01 -22.73 13.29
C ALA A 31 -1.04 -22.15 14.27
N SER A 32 -0.64 -21.90 15.50
CA SER A 32 -1.38 -21.01 16.40
C SER A 32 -1.14 -19.56 15.95
N VAL A 33 -2.21 -18.78 15.79
CA VAL A 33 -2.17 -17.42 15.25
C VAL A 33 -2.84 -16.44 16.18
N LEU A 34 -2.27 -15.26 16.33
CA LEU A 34 -2.86 -14.11 16.99
C LEU A 34 -2.74 -12.90 16.08
N ILE A 35 -3.81 -12.10 15.97
CA ILE A 35 -3.79 -10.81 15.30
C ILE A 35 -3.87 -9.71 16.36
N VAL A 36 -3.01 -8.69 16.27
CA VAL A 36 -3.10 -7.46 17.06
C VAL A 36 -3.44 -6.28 16.16
N GLU A 37 -4.43 -5.45 16.58
CA GLU A 37 -4.96 -4.35 15.79
C GLU A 37 -5.11 -3.10 16.66
N ARG A 38 -4.62 -1.96 16.18
CA ARG A 38 -4.71 -0.67 16.91
C ARG A 38 -6.11 -0.06 16.91
N GLU A 39 -6.88 -0.30 15.86
CA GLU A 39 -8.25 0.19 15.74
C GLU A 39 -9.21 -0.64 16.64
N LYS A 40 -10.42 -0.11 16.84
CA LYS A 40 -11.45 -0.76 17.66
C LYS A 40 -12.04 -2.02 17.01
N GLU A 41 -11.91 -2.14 15.69
CA GLU A 41 -12.50 -3.21 14.88
C GLU A 41 -11.56 -3.63 13.75
N PRO A 42 -11.57 -4.92 13.33
CA PRO A 42 -10.82 -5.38 12.19
C PRO A 42 -11.39 -4.85 10.86
N GLY A 43 -10.62 -4.98 9.77
CA GLY A 43 -11.01 -4.57 8.42
C GLY A 43 -10.09 -3.49 7.85
N GLY A 44 -9.37 -2.77 8.70
CA GLY A 44 -8.41 -1.74 8.29
C GLY A 44 -9.06 -0.64 7.44
N ILE A 45 -8.32 -0.18 6.41
CA ILE A 45 -8.76 0.91 5.53
C ILE A 45 -10.02 0.56 4.72
N LEU A 46 -10.32 -0.71 4.48
CA LEU A 46 -11.50 -1.13 3.72
C LEU A 46 -12.81 -0.69 4.36
N ARG A 47 -12.85 -0.54 5.68
CA ARG A 47 -14.06 -0.10 6.41
C ARG A 47 -14.57 1.26 5.92
N GLN A 48 -13.70 2.17 5.52
CA GLN A 48 -14.08 3.48 5.01
C GLN A 48 -14.24 3.53 3.47
N CYS A 49 -13.84 2.47 2.74
CA CYS A 49 -13.92 2.39 1.29
C CYS A 49 -15.29 1.89 0.84
N ILE A 50 -16.35 2.69 1.00
CA ILE A 50 -17.74 2.29 0.73
C ILE A 50 -18.12 2.27 -0.76
N HIS A 51 -17.18 2.58 -1.66
CA HIS A 51 -17.37 2.46 -3.12
C HIS A 51 -17.15 1.03 -3.59
N ASN A 52 -17.66 0.69 -4.77
CA ASN A 52 -17.49 -0.59 -5.43
C ASN A 52 -16.11 -0.75 -6.08
N GLY A 53 -15.82 -1.98 -6.53
CA GLY A 53 -14.62 -2.33 -7.31
C GLY A 53 -13.63 -3.25 -6.60
N PHE A 54 -14.01 -3.80 -5.46
CA PHE A 54 -13.24 -4.80 -4.71
C PHE A 54 -13.73 -6.22 -5.01
N GLY A 55 -12.86 -7.22 -4.92
CA GLY A 55 -13.21 -8.65 -4.94
C GLY A 55 -13.36 -9.28 -6.32
N LEU A 56 -13.21 -8.53 -7.41
CA LEU A 56 -13.40 -9.03 -8.77
C LEU A 56 -12.47 -10.20 -9.13
N HIS A 57 -11.22 -10.18 -8.63
CA HIS A 57 -10.25 -11.23 -8.90
C HIS A 57 -10.36 -12.40 -7.92
N ARG A 58 -10.59 -12.12 -6.64
CA ARG A 58 -10.61 -13.12 -5.57
C ARG A 58 -11.96 -13.81 -5.42
N PHE A 59 -13.03 -13.03 -5.34
CA PHE A 59 -14.38 -13.52 -5.06
C PHE A 59 -15.25 -13.66 -6.32
N LYS A 60 -14.79 -13.11 -7.48
CA LYS A 60 -15.56 -13.03 -8.73
C LYS A 60 -16.87 -12.25 -8.58
N GLU A 61 -16.90 -11.35 -7.63
CA GLU A 61 -18.02 -10.47 -7.29
C GLU A 61 -17.51 -9.03 -7.16
N GLU A 62 -18.35 -8.07 -7.49
CA GLU A 62 -18.06 -6.67 -7.25
C GLU A 62 -18.59 -6.27 -5.87
N LEU A 63 -17.69 -6.01 -4.95
CA LEU A 63 -17.96 -5.70 -3.55
C LEU A 63 -17.55 -4.26 -3.22
N THR A 64 -18.14 -3.72 -2.15
CA THR A 64 -17.59 -2.57 -1.44
C THR A 64 -16.44 -3.01 -0.52
N GLY A 65 -15.65 -2.05 -0.02
CA GLY A 65 -14.55 -2.35 0.92
C GLY A 65 -15.04 -3.06 2.19
N PRO A 66 -16.10 -2.57 2.88
CA PRO A 66 -16.66 -3.26 4.05
C PRO A 66 -17.14 -4.69 3.77
N GLU A 67 -17.80 -4.93 2.64
CA GLU A 67 -18.23 -6.29 2.24
C GLU A 67 -17.04 -7.22 2.01
N TYR A 68 -15.99 -6.72 1.35
CA TYR A 68 -14.74 -7.47 1.17
C TYR A 68 -14.10 -7.82 2.52
N ALA A 69 -13.98 -6.84 3.41
CA ALA A 69 -13.40 -7.04 4.73
C ALA A 69 -14.22 -8.03 5.56
N GLN A 70 -15.55 -7.96 5.47
CA GLN A 70 -16.45 -8.84 6.24
C GLN A 70 -16.23 -10.31 5.91
N ARG A 71 -15.95 -10.66 4.64
CA ARG A 71 -15.65 -12.03 4.23
C ARG A 71 -14.42 -12.61 4.96
N ASP A 72 -13.37 -11.81 5.08
CA ASP A 72 -12.18 -12.23 5.81
C ASP A 72 -12.40 -12.24 7.32
N ILE A 73 -13.16 -11.29 7.86
CA ILE A 73 -13.53 -11.25 9.29
C ILE A 73 -14.31 -12.52 9.67
N ASP A 74 -15.27 -12.92 8.85
CA ASP A 74 -16.06 -14.13 9.10
C ASP A 74 -15.17 -15.37 9.03
N ARG A 75 -14.26 -15.45 8.07
CA ARG A 75 -13.30 -16.57 7.96
C ARG A 75 -12.34 -16.65 9.15
N VAL A 76 -11.86 -15.50 9.63
CA VAL A 76 -11.03 -15.41 10.85
C VAL A 76 -11.79 -15.94 12.06
N ARG A 77 -13.07 -15.59 12.20
CA ARG A 77 -13.95 -16.10 13.28
C ARG A 77 -14.20 -17.61 13.17
N GLU A 78 -14.52 -18.10 11.98
CA GLU A 78 -14.72 -19.54 11.71
C GLU A 78 -13.51 -20.37 12.09
N LEU A 79 -12.31 -19.88 11.81
CA LEU A 79 -11.04 -20.54 12.14
C LEU A 79 -10.64 -20.38 13.61
N GLY A 80 -11.41 -19.64 14.41
CA GLY A 80 -11.10 -19.37 15.80
C GLY A 80 -9.79 -18.61 16.02
N ILE A 81 -9.45 -17.69 15.12
CA ILE A 81 -8.25 -16.86 15.25
C ILE A 81 -8.56 -15.68 16.16
N PRO A 82 -7.87 -15.53 17.30
CA PRO A 82 -8.06 -14.37 18.18
C PRO A 82 -7.59 -13.08 17.50
N VAL A 83 -8.42 -12.02 17.63
CA VAL A 83 -8.11 -10.68 17.18
C VAL A 83 -8.18 -9.72 18.37
N GLU A 84 -7.06 -9.13 18.74
CA GLU A 84 -6.99 -8.16 19.82
C GLU A 84 -6.97 -6.73 19.26
N CYS A 85 -8.15 -6.16 19.18
CA CYS A 85 -8.36 -4.77 18.80
C CYS A 85 -7.95 -3.80 19.93
N SER A 86 -7.88 -2.49 19.62
CA SER A 86 -7.42 -1.44 20.55
C SER A 86 -6.07 -1.77 21.20
N THR A 87 -5.21 -2.49 20.48
CA THR A 87 -3.90 -2.95 20.91
C THR A 87 -2.81 -2.38 20.01
N THR A 88 -2.01 -1.47 20.53
CA THR A 88 -0.94 -0.81 19.80
C THR A 88 0.38 -1.52 20.03
N VAL A 89 1.05 -1.91 18.95
CA VAL A 89 2.42 -2.43 18.99
C VAL A 89 3.39 -1.26 19.13
N LEU A 90 4.27 -1.32 20.13
CA LEU A 90 5.26 -0.29 20.44
C LEU A 90 6.62 -0.63 19.85
N SER A 91 7.00 -1.91 19.80
CA SER A 91 8.27 -2.37 19.25
C SER A 91 8.22 -3.83 18.83
N VAL A 92 9.06 -4.15 17.87
CA VAL A 92 9.38 -5.51 17.43
C VAL A 92 10.89 -5.67 17.52
N SER A 93 11.37 -6.71 18.20
CA SER A 93 12.80 -6.99 18.29
C SER A 93 13.24 -8.04 17.25
N PRO A 94 14.55 -8.11 16.90
CA PRO A 94 15.06 -9.09 15.95
C PRO A 94 14.81 -10.56 16.36
N ASP A 95 14.70 -10.82 17.66
CA ASP A 95 14.36 -12.14 18.23
C ASP A 95 12.84 -12.38 18.32
N ARG A 96 12.04 -11.53 17.67
CA ARG A 96 10.57 -11.64 17.53
C ARG A 96 9.81 -11.51 18.86
N ARG A 97 10.34 -10.73 19.78
CA ARG A 97 9.59 -10.25 20.94
C ARG A 97 8.85 -8.98 20.54
N VAL A 98 7.55 -8.98 20.71
CA VAL A 98 6.69 -7.85 20.36
C VAL A 98 6.12 -7.25 21.62
N THR A 99 6.44 -5.97 21.87
CA THR A 99 5.87 -5.21 22.98
C THR A 99 4.63 -4.47 22.47
N CYS A 100 3.51 -4.66 23.14
CA CYS A 100 2.26 -3.98 22.82
C CYS A 100 1.56 -3.47 24.08
N VAL A 101 0.65 -2.52 23.89
CA VAL A 101 -0.15 -1.90 24.96
C VAL A 101 -1.61 -1.83 24.53
N SER A 102 -2.51 -2.15 25.47
CA SER A 102 -3.94 -1.95 25.32
C SER A 102 -4.56 -1.42 26.60
N SER A 103 -5.74 -0.79 26.51
CA SER A 103 -6.48 -0.34 27.68
C SER A 103 -6.98 -1.50 28.55
N ALA A 104 -7.23 -2.67 27.96
CA ALA A 104 -7.76 -3.84 28.65
C ALA A 104 -6.67 -4.62 29.42
N ALA A 105 -5.48 -4.80 28.83
CA ALA A 105 -4.45 -5.68 29.38
C ALA A 105 -3.16 -4.94 29.80
N GLY A 106 -3.08 -3.62 29.59
CA GLY A 106 -1.87 -2.83 29.86
C GLY A 106 -0.72 -3.21 28.93
N LEU A 107 0.49 -3.17 29.47
CA LEU A 107 1.71 -3.50 28.75
C LEU A 107 1.92 -5.02 28.70
N GLN A 108 2.15 -5.55 27.51
CA GLN A 108 2.34 -6.97 27.24
C GLN A 108 3.58 -7.21 26.39
N VAL A 109 4.18 -8.37 26.55
CA VAL A 109 5.22 -8.91 25.67
C VAL A 109 4.74 -10.22 25.07
N ILE A 110 4.71 -10.29 23.73
CA ILE A 110 4.34 -11.49 22.98
C ILE A 110 5.61 -12.06 22.35
N ARG A 111 5.95 -13.30 22.68
CA ARG A 111 7.01 -14.05 22.02
C ARG A 111 6.42 -14.83 20.85
N ALA A 112 6.79 -14.48 19.63
CA ALA A 112 6.33 -15.17 18.44
C ALA A 112 7.46 -16.00 17.83
N LYS A 113 7.12 -17.17 17.26
CA LYS A 113 8.07 -17.91 16.43
C LYS A 113 8.23 -17.26 15.07
N ALA A 114 7.15 -16.66 14.53
CA ALA A 114 7.20 -15.81 13.35
C ALA A 114 6.32 -14.57 13.55
N VAL A 115 6.69 -13.44 12.93
CA VAL A 115 5.96 -12.18 12.94
C VAL A 115 5.61 -11.80 11.50
N VAL A 116 4.35 -11.46 11.24
CA VAL A 116 3.90 -10.92 9.96
C VAL A 116 3.57 -9.44 10.13
N LEU A 117 4.32 -8.59 9.45
CA LEU A 117 4.14 -7.14 9.40
C LEU A 117 3.10 -6.82 8.33
N ALA A 118 1.92 -6.35 8.74
CA ALA A 118 0.78 -6.04 7.86
C ALA A 118 0.14 -4.69 8.21
N MET A 119 0.96 -3.71 8.67
CA MET A 119 0.51 -2.42 9.18
C MET A 119 0.00 -1.46 8.11
N GLY A 120 0.16 -1.82 6.82
CA GLY A 120 -0.30 -1.00 5.72
C GLY A 120 0.57 0.23 5.46
N CYS A 121 -0.06 1.31 5.02
CA CYS A 121 0.59 2.57 4.68
C CYS A 121 -0.22 3.77 5.21
N ARG A 122 0.42 4.93 5.26
CA ARG A 122 -0.22 6.22 5.52
C ARG A 122 -0.12 7.14 4.32
N GLU A 123 -1.04 8.08 4.19
CA GLU A 123 -0.96 9.12 3.19
C GLU A 123 0.18 10.09 3.50
N ARG A 124 0.81 10.61 2.46
CA ARG A 124 1.85 11.62 2.59
C ARG A 124 1.27 12.90 3.18
N PRO A 125 1.73 13.33 4.38
CA PRO A 125 1.19 14.52 5.04
C PRO A 125 1.72 15.80 4.39
N ARG A 126 1.05 16.93 4.65
CA ARG A 126 1.44 18.26 4.15
C ARG A 126 2.91 18.59 4.41
N GLY A 127 3.43 18.23 5.58
CA GLY A 127 4.83 18.49 5.93
C GLY A 127 5.83 17.82 4.98
N ALA A 128 5.51 16.62 4.50
CA ALA A 128 6.34 15.90 3.52
C ALA A 128 6.20 16.46 2.09
N LEU A 129 5.13 17.21 1.80
CA LEU A 129 4.90 17.88 0.52
C LEU A 129 5.56 19.26 0.46
N CYS A 130 5.97 19.81 1.61
CA CYS A 130 6.54 21.15 1.73
C CYS A 130 5.64 22.24 1.10
N THR A 131 4.30 22.06 1.10
CA THR A 131 3.37 23.03 0.51
C THR A 131 3.40 24.35 1.29
N PRO A 132 3.68 25.48 0.61
CA PRO A 132 3.80 26.80 1.25
C PRO A 132 2.49 27.29 1.87
N GLY A 133 2.57 28.40 2.60
CA GLY A 133 1.43 29.12 3.14
C GLY A 133 1.11 28.79 4.60
N THR A 134 -0.04 29.27 5.08
CA THR A 134 -0.48 29.19 6.48
C THR A 134 -0.87 27.76 6.88
N ARG A 135 -0.86 27.47 8.19
CA ARG A 135 -1.20 26.15 8.76
C ARG A 135 -2.54 26.20 9.50
N CYS A 136 -3.56 26.63 8.81
CA CYS A 136 -4.92 26.70 9.31
C CYS A 136 -5.62 25.32 9.28
N ALA A 137 -6.79 25.20 9.93
CA ALA A 137 -7.68 24.06 9.78
C ALA A 137 -8.25 23.98 8.35
N GLY A 138 -8.82 22.82 7.96
CA GLY A 138 -9.40 22.61 6.63
C GLY A 138 -8.46 21.91 5.63
N ILE A 139 -7.27 21.52 6.06
CA ILE A 139 -6.31 20.80 5.22
C ILE A 139 -6.19 19.37 5.76
N TYR A 140 -6.61 18.40 4.95
CA TYR A 140 -6.66 16.98 5.33
C TYR A 140 -6.04 16.12 4.25
N SER A 141 -5.54 14.94 4.61
CA SER A 141 -5.35 13.90 3.60
C SER A 141 -6.71 13.41 3.10
N ALA A 142 -6.76 12.91 1.86
CA ALA A 142 -8.01 12.45 1.25
C ALA A 142 -8.63 11.27 2.03
N GLY A 143 -7.81 10.35 2.54
CA GLY A 143 -8.28 9.23 3.38
C GLY A 143 -8.77 9.66 4.76
N THR A 144 -8.19 10.73 5.36
CA THR A 144 -8.75 11.31 6.60
C THR A 144 -10.13 11.91 6.34
N ALA A 145 -10.31 12.63 5.23
CA ALA A 145 -11.62 13.15 4.84
C ALA A 145 -12.61 12.01 4.54
N GLN A 146 -12.13 10.92 3.92
CA GLN A 146 -12.93 9.73 3.67
C GLN A 146 -13.44 9.10 4.98
N ARG A 147 -12.58 8.99 5.99
CA ARG A 147 -12.96 8.52 7.32
C ARG A 147 -14.03 9.42 7.94
N PHE A 148 -13.82 10.73 7.93
CA PHE A 148 -14.81 11.68 8.47
C PHE A 148 -16.18 11.51 7.84
N VAL A 149 -16.24 11.46 6.51
CA VAL A 149 -17.51 11.35 5.79
C VAL A 149 -18.15 9.97 5.96
N ASN A 150 -17.36 8.89 5.81
CA ASN A 150 -17.90 7.55 5.67
C ASN A 150 -18.07 6.79 6.99
N LEU A 151 -17.28 7.09 8.01
CA LEU A 151 -17.35 6.42 9.31
C LEU A 151 -17.87 7.30 10.44
N GLU A 152 -17.48 8.59 10.43
CA GLU A 152 -17.78 9.48 11.56
C GLU A 152 -19.00 10.40 11.27
N GLY A 153 -19.45 10.49 10.02
CA GLY A 153 -20.60 11.33 9.63
C GLY A 153 -20.32 12.82 9.62
N PHE A 154 -19.05 13.24 9.55
CA PHE A 154 -18.65 14.65 9.54
C PHE A 154 -18.29 15.13 8.14
N MET A 155 -18.74 16.33 7.78
CA MET A 155 -18.34 17.02 6.56
C MET A 155 -17.05 17.83 6.81
N PRO A 156 -15.94 17.53 6.11
CA PRO A 156 -14.69 18.30 6.25
C PRO A 156 -14.82 19.76 5.82
N GLY A 157 -15.66 20.04 4.84
CA GLY A 157 -15.97 21.37 4.36
C GLY A 157 -16.90 21.38 3.15
N ARG A 158 -17.14 22.55 2.57
CA ARG A 158 -18.16 22.75 1.53
C ARG A 158 -17.60 23.18 0.17
N ARG A 159 -16.45 23.84 0.15
CA ARG A 159 -15.75 24.30 -1.06
C ARG A 159 -14.38 23.66 -1.09
N VAL A 160 -14.25 22.61 -1.90
CA VAL A 160 -13.13 21.69 -1.81
C VAL A 160 -12.24 21.79 -3.04
N VAL A 161 -10.93 21.84 -2.84
CA VAL A 161 -9.92 21.57 -3.86
C VAL A 161 -9.15 20.32 -3.47
N ILE A 162 -8.80 19.50 -4.45
CA ILE A 162 -8.06 18.25 -4.24
C ILE A 162 -6.70 18.38 -4.90
N LEU A 163 -5.62 18.16 -4.15
CA LEU A 163 -4.26 18.09 -4.66
C LEU A 163 -3.84 16.63 -4.81
N GLY A 164 -3.55 16.24 -6.04
CA GLY A 164 -3.24 14.86 -6.45
C GLY A 164 -4.43 14.16 -7.09
N SER A 165 -4.19 13.50 -8.23
CA SER A 165 -5.19 12.78 -9.02
C SER A 165 -5.07 11.25 -8.91
N GLY A 166 -4.53 10.74 -7.81
CA GLY A 166 -4.59 9.32 -7.47
C GLY A 166 -6.03 8.88 -7.14
N ASP A 167 -6.28 7.57 -7.16
CA ASP A 167 -7.64 7.02 -7.02
C ASP A 167 -8.38 7.52 -5.78
N ILE A 168 -7.70 7.64 -4.63
CA ILE A 168 -8.33 8.15 -3.39
C ILE A 168 -8.82 9.59 -3.59
N GLY A 169 -8.03 10.45 -4.24
CA GLY A 169 -8.42 11.83 -4.54
C GLY A 169 -9.61 11.90 -5.48
N LEU A 170 -9.61 11.10 -6.55
CA LEU A 170 -10.72 11.02 -7.51
C LEU A 170 -12.01 10.52 -6.84
N ILE A 171 -11.93 9.43 -6.07
CA ILE A 171 -13.06 8.88 -5.33
C ILE A 171 -13.62 9.90 -4.33
N MET A 172 -12.74 10.66 -3.66
CA MET A 172 -13.18 11.70 -2.73
C MET A 172 -13.77 12.91 -3.44
N ALA A 173 -13.34 13.25 -4.66
CA ALA A 173 -14.01 14.27 -5.47
C ALA A 173 -15.49 13.93 -5.67
N ARG A 174 -15.78 12.74 -6.16
CA ARG A 174 -17.13 12.22 -6.30
C ARG A 174 -17.87 12.17 -4.94
N ARG A 175 -17.21 11.61 -3.92
CA ARG A 175 -17.85 11.43 -2.61
C ARG A 175 -18.26 12.74 -1.96
N MET A 176 -17.40 13.75 -1.98
CA MET A 176 -17.69 15.09 -1.44
C MET A 176 -18.84 15.75 -2.20
N THR A 177 -18.86 15.62 -3.53
CA THR A 177 -19.95 16.14 -4.38
C THR A 177 -21.29 15.50 -4.03
N LEU A 178 -21.34 14.17 -3.87
CA LEU A 178 -22.53 13.43 -3.48
C LEU A 178 -23.05 13.81 -2.06
N GLN A 179 -22.17 14.32 -1.22
CA GLN A 179 -22.55 14.86 0.11
C GLN A 179 -22.92 16.35 0.10
N GLY A 180 -23.00 16.95 -1.09
CA GLY A 180 -23.42 18.34 -1.25
C GLY A 180 -22.31 19.38 -1.12
N ALA A 181 -21.04 18.98 -1.10
CA ALA A 181 -19.93 19.90 -1.24
C ALA A 181 -19.72 20.29 -2.70
N LYS A 182 -19.22 21.50 -2.95
CA LYS A 182 -18.74 21.91 -4.28
C LYS A 182 -17.26 21.62 -4.40
N VAL A 183 -16.91 20.62 -5.20
CA VAL A 183 -15.51 20.36 -5.57
C VAL A 183 -15.16 21.30 -6.73
N LEU A 184 -14.20 22.19 -6.48
CA LEU A 184 -13.83 23.28 -7.40
C LEU A 184 -12.82 22.81 -8.44
N ALA A 185 -11.90 21.93 -8.06
CA ALA A 185 -10.83 21.43 -8.92
C ALA A 185 -10.17 20.20 -8.33
N CYS A 186 -9.63 19.36 -9.23
CA CYS A 186 -8.57 18.40 -8.94
C CYS A 186 -7.27 18.90 -9.60
N VAL A 187 -6.17 18.94 -8.86
CA VAL A 187 -4.89 19.53 -9.27
C VAL A 187 -3.82 18.44 -9.26
N GLU A 188 -3.10 18.24 -10.34
CA GLU A 188 -2.08 17.21 -10.51
C GLU A 188 -0.75 17.81 -11.02
N ILE A 189 0.33 17.52 -10.31
CA ILE A 189 1.66 18.05 -10.66
C ILE A 189 2.23 17.38 -11.93
N MET A 190 1.81 16.15 -12.22
CA MET A 190 2.25 15.43 -13.41
C MET A 190 1.45 15.85 -14.64
N PRO A 191 2.00 15.69 -15.87
CA PRO A 191 1.25 15.94 -17.10
C PRO A 191 0.20 14.85 -17.43
N TYR A 192 -0.04 13.94 -16.51
CA TYR A 192 -1.04 12.87 -16.59
C TYR A 192 -1.58 12.54 -15.20
N SER A 193 -2.81 12.01 -15.13
CA SER A 193 -3.38 11.49 -13.89
C SER A 193 -2.74 10.16 -13.52
N SER A 194 -2.52 9.95 -12.23
CA SER A 194 -2.03 8.68 -11.67
C SER A 194 -3.15 7.70 -11.29
N GLY A 195 -4.41 8.14 -11.31
CA GLY A 195 -5.56 7.28 -11.04
C GLY A 195 -6.03 6.48 -12.26
N LEU A 196 -6.83 5.45 -12.00
CA LEU A 196 -7.42 4.61 -13.03
C LEU A 196 -8.34 5.43 -13.95
N ASN A 197 -8.30 5.17 -15.26
CA ASN A 197 -9.08 5.92 -16.24
C ASN A 197 -10.59 5.92 -15.94
N ARG A 198 -11.14 4.79 -15.46
CA ARG A 198 -12.54 4.70 -15.04
C ARG A 198 -12.88 5.71 -13.92
N ASN A 199 -11.96 5.93 -12.99
CA ASN A 199 -12.17 6.87 -11.90
C ASN A 199 -12.07 8.32 -12.37
N ILE A 200 -11.25 8.63 -13.38
CA ILE A 200 -11.25 9.96 -14.03
C ILE A 200 -12.63 10.25 -14.61
N VAL A 201 -13.21 9.31 -15.35
CA VAL A 201 -14.54 9.47 -15.94
C VAL A 201 -15.59 9.59 -14.84
N GLN A 202 -15.73 8.57 -13.99
CA GLN A 202 -16.82 8.45 -13.02
C GLN A 202 -16.74 9.42 -11.84
N CYS A 203 -15.57 10.00 -11.56
CA CYS A 203 -15.38 10.85 -10.39
C CYS A 203 -15.15 12.32 -10.72
N LEU A 204 -14.68 12.64 -11.93
CA LEU A 204 -14.48 14.03 -12.36
C LEU A 204 -15.40 14.41 -13.53
N GLN A 205 -15.35 13.67 -14.65
CA GLN A 205 -16.08 14.04 -15.87
C GLN A 205 -17.60 14.00 -15.68
N ASP A 206 -18.13 12.95 -15.03
CA ASP A 206 -19.57 12.82 -14.75
C ASP A 206 -20.11 13.90 -13.80
N TYR A 207 -19.23 14.67 -13.16
CA TYR A 207 -19.57 15.74 -12.20
C TYR A 207 -19.05 17.12 -12.62
N ASP A 208 -18.54 17.25 -13.84
CA ASP A 208 -17.97 18.50 -14.39
C ASP A 208 -16.87 19.11 -13.47
N ILE A 209 -16.09 18.26 -12.81
CA ILE A 209 -14.98 18.71 -11.96
C ILE A 209 -13.72 18.85 -12.82
N PRO A 210 -13.14 20.08 -12.92
CA PRO A 210 -11.97 20.31 -13.75
C PRO A 210 -10.71 19.64 -13.18
N LEU A 211 -9.91 19.03 -14.07
CA LEU A 211 -8.61 18.47 -13.77
C LEU A 211 -7.51 19.36 -14.35
N TYR A 212 -6.68 19.95 -13.48
CA TYR A 212 -5.53 20.76 -13.84
C TYR A 212 -4.25 19.91 -13.80
N LEU A 213 -3.80 19.44 -14.94
CA LEU A 213 -2.53 18.70 -15.10
C LEU A 213 -1.34 19.69 -15.17
N SER A 214 -0.16 19.26 -14.74
CA SER A 214 1.05 20.09 -14.64
C SER A 214 0.82 21.33 -13.77
N HIS A 215 0.07 21.20 -12.69
CA HIS A 215 -0.22 22.27 -11.73
C HIS A 215 0.01 21.79 -10.30
N THR A 216 0.31 22.73 -9.40
CA THR A 216 0.45 22.44 -7.96
C THR A 216 -0.04 23.61 -7.12
N VAL A 217 -0.32 23.36 -5.83
CA VAL A 217 -0.63 24.41 -4.87
C VAL A 217 0.65 25.13 -4.48
N THR A 218 0.68 26.45 -4.67
CA THR A 218 1.85 27.30 -4.42
C THR A 218 1.69 28.23 -3.24
N ASP A 219 0.46 28.45 -2.76
CA ASP A 219 0.19 29.15 -1.51
C ASP A 219 -1.13 28.70 -0.86
N ILE A 220 -1.21 28.83 0.46
CA ILE A 220 -2.38 28.50 1.28
C ILE A 220 -2.65 29.68 2.20
N ARG A 221 -3.86 30.22 2.13
CA ARG A 221 -4.32 31.36 2.91
C ARG A 221 -5.42 30.98 3.89
N GLY A 222 -5.38 31.56 5.06
CA GLY A 222 -6.36 31.42 6.13
C GLY A 222 -5.70 31.57 7.50
N ARG A 223 -6.47 31.92 8.51
CA ARG A 223 -5.99 32.07 9.88
C ARG A 223 -6.44 30.90 10.75
N GLU A 224 -7.70 30.85 11.09
CA GLU A 224 -8.28 29.74 11.87
C GLU A 224 -8.61 28.56 10.95
N ARG A 225 -9.19 28.85 9.80
CA ARG A 225 -9.55 27.89 8.77
C ARG A 225 -9.07 28.36 7.40
N LEU A 226 -8.97 27.44 6.47
CA LEU A 226 -8.65 27.69 5.06
C LEU A 226 -9.68 28.64 4.45
N GLU A 227 -9.20 29.70 3.80
CA GLU A 227 -10.00 30.70 3.10
C GLU A 227 -9.76 30.65 1.59
N GLY A 228 -8.61 30.17 1.19
CA GLY A 228 -8.25 30.01 -0.21
C GLY A 228 -6.86 29.46 -0.45
N ILE A 229 -6.61 29.07 -1.69
CA ILE A 229 -5.32 28.59 -2.15
C ILE A 229 -4.97 29.23 -3.50
N THR A 230 -3.67 29.29 -3.78
CA THR A 230 -3.14 29.61 -5.10
C THR A 230 -2.60 28.34 -5.75
N VAL A 231 -2.96 28.11 -7.01
CA VAL A 231 -2.48 27.02 -7.84
C VAL A 231 -1.71 27.60 -9.00
N SER A 232 -0.52 27.09 -9.31
CA SER A 232 0.27 27.53 -10.46
C SER A 232 0.64 26.33 -11.35
N ARG A 233 0.78 26.60 -12.65
CA ARG A 233 1.37 25.66 -13.58
C ARG A 233 2.82 25.38 -13.19
N VAL A 234 3.31 24.16 -13.45
CA VAL A 234 4.71 23.79 -13.25
C VAL A 234 5.41 23.48 -14.57
N ASP A 235 6.72 23.74 -14.61
CA ASP A 235 7.60 23.37 -15.71
C ASP A 235 7.98 21.86 -15.68
N GLU A 236 8.83 21.44 -16.61
CA GLU A 236 9.33 20.05 -16.70
C GLU A 236 10.11 19.60 -15.45
N ASN A 237 10.69 20.56 -14.70
CA ASN A 237 11.40 20.33 -13.44
C ASN A 237 10.44 20.40 -12.23
N ARG A 238 9.13 20.51 -12.45
CA ARG A 238 8.08 20.67 -11.43
C ARG A 238 8.22 21.94 -10.61
N LYS A 239 8.81 23.01 -11.18
CA LYS A 239 8.90 24.33 -10.55
C LYS A 239 7.73 25.20 -11.00
N PRO A 240 7.11 25.96 -10.08
CA PRO A 240 6.02 26.88 -10.43
C PRO A 240 6.47 27.90 -11.48
N VAL A 241 5.61 28.15 -12.47
CA VAL A 241 5.82 29.13 -13.53
C VAL A 241 5.12 30.44 -13.12
N PRO A 242 5.85 31.54 -12.92
CA PRO A 242 5.26 32.85 -12.57
C PRO A 242 4.28 33.35 -13.64
N GLY A 243 3.21 34.02 -13.20
CA GLY A 243 2.17 34.55 -14.09
C GLY A 243 1.13 33.52 -14.54
N THR A 244 1.11 32.33 -13.90
CA THR A 244 0.14 31.28 -14.18
C THR A 244 -0.76 30.98 -12.98
N GLU A 245 -0.77 31.85 -12.00
CA GLU A 245 -1.48 31.71 -10.74
C GLU A 245 -3.01 31.70 -10.94
N ILE A 246 -3.68 30.73 -10.35
CA ILE A 246 -5.15 30.60 -10.31
C ILE A 246 -5.55 30.60 -8.85
N GLU A 247 -6.43 31.52 -8.47
CA GLU A 247 -6.94 31.64 -7.13
C GLU A 247 -8.22 30.83 -6.94
N PHE A 248 -8.27 30.02 -5.87
CA PHE A 248 -9.47 29.32 -5.44
C PHE A 248 -9.87 29.76 -4.04
N GLU A 249 -11.07 30.34 -3.91
CA GLU A 249 -11.70 30.53 -2.61
C GLU A 249 -12.29 29.19 -2.17
N CYS A 250 -11.68 28.55 -1.16
CA CYS A 250 -12.08 27.25 -0.66
C CYS A 250 -11.88 27.16 0.85
N ASP A 251 -12.67 26.34 1.51
CA ASP A 251 -12.58 26.07 2.95
C ASP A 251 -11.93 24.72 3.26
N THR A 252 -11.62 23.93 2.21
CA THR A 252 -11.05 22.61 2.37
C THR A 252 -10.08 22.27 1.24
N LEU A 253 -8.89 21.81 1.61
CA LEU A 253 -7.88 21.24 0.72
C LEU A 253 -7.65 19.77 1.09
N LEU A 254 -7.93 18.86 0.16
CA LEU A 254 -7.64 17.44 0.32
C LEU A 254 -6.32 17.08 -0.38
N LEU A 255 -5.46 16.38 0.34
CA LEU A 255 -4.15 15.93 -0.15
C LEU A 255 -4.22 14.45 -0.53
N SER A 256 -3.97 14.14 -1.82
CA SER A 256 -3.92 12.77 -2.36
C SER A 256 -2.61 12.57 -3.14
N CYS A 257 -1.47 12.83 -2.47
CA CYS A 257 -0.15 12.94 -3.10
C CYS A 257 0.74 11.72 -2.83
N GLY A 258 0.17 10.54 -2.78
CA GLY A 258 0.87 9.28 -2.60
C GLY A 258 0.85 8.75 -1.17
N LEU A 259 1.28 7.50 -1.04
CA LEU A 259 1.27 6.70 0.17
C LEU A 259 2.69 6.40 0.63
N ILE A 260 2.87 6.22 1.94
CA ILE A 260 4.14 5.86 2.58
C ILE A 260 3.90 4.58 3.38
N PRO A 261 4.58 3.46 3.08
CA PRO A 261 4.56 2.25 3.90
C PRO A 261 4.94 2.52 5.36
N GLU A 262 4.19 1.94 6.30
CA GLU A 262 4.36 2.13 7.75
C GLU A 262 5.47 1.23 8.30
N ASN A 263 6.74 1.61 8.12
CA ASN A 263 7.90 0.78 8.42
C ASN A 263 8.74 1.18 9.64
N GLU A 264 8.21 2.00 10.54
CA GLU A 264 8.88 2.36 11.78
C GLU A 264 9.17 1.11 12.66
N LEU A 265 8.19 0.21 12.78
CA LEU A 265 8.36 -1.06 13.51
C LEU A 265 9.33 -2.00 12.80
N SER A 266 9.28 -2.04 11.46
CA SER A 266 10.19 -2.85 10.65
C SER A 266 11.64 -2.40 10.81
N ALA A 267 11.89 -1.09 10.71
CA ALA A 267 13.22 -0.50 10.93
C ALA A 267 13.72 -0.74 12.36
N GLY A 268 12.83 -0.59 13.38
CA GLY A 268 13.13 -0.88 14.76
C GLY A 268 13.50 -2.34 15.03
N ALA A 269 12.97 -3.27 14.22
CA ALA A 269 13.31 -4.68 14.25
C ALA A 269 14.63 -5.02 13.51
N GLY A 270 15.28 -4.04 12.88
CA GLY A 270 16.51 -4.25 12.09
C GLY A 270 16.24 -4.78 10.67
N VAL A 271 15.01 -4.68 10.19
CA VAL A 271 14.64 -5.06 8.81
C VAL A 271 15.26 -4.07 7.82
N GLU A 272 15.90 -4.60 6.77
CA GLU A 272 16.42 -3.81 5.67
C GLU A 272 15.27 -3.21 4.86
N ILE A 273 15.27 -1.88 4.68
CA ILE A 273 14.24 -1.15 3.95
C ILE A 273 14.75 -0.76 2.56
N SER A 274 13.99 -1.10 1.54
CA SER A 274 14.27 -0.71 0.16
C SER A 274 14.00 0.77 -0.07
N PRO A 275 14.96 1.55 -0.57
CA PRO A 275 14.73 2.96 -0.89
C PRO A 275 13.75 3.16 -2.06
N ALA A 276 13.56 2.15 -2.91
CA ALA A 276 12.68 2.23 -4.07
C ALA A 276 11.20 2.08 -3.71
N THR A 277 10.87 1.18 -2.77
CA THR A 277 9.50 0.92 -2.33
C THR A 277 9.18 1.56 -0.98
N SER A 278 10.19 1.95 -0.19
CA SER A 278 10.09 2.31 1.24
C SER A 278 9.52 1.16 2.10
N GLY A 279 9.49 -0.06 1.57
CA GLY A 279 9.08 -1.28 2.26
C GLY A 279 10.27 -2.20 2.52
N ALA A 280 10.02 -3.32 3.21
CA ALA A 280 11.04 -4.29 3.53
C ALA A 280 11.68 -4.92 2.26
N VAL A 281 12.98 -5.21 2.32
CA VAL A 281 13.62 -6.11 1.36
C VAL A 281 13.22 -7.54 1.72
N VAL A 282 12.57 -8.26 0.79
CA VAL A 282 12.03 -9.59 1.03
C VAL A 282 12.48 -10.62 -0.03
N ASN A 283 12.39 -11.90 0.34
CA ASN A 283 12.48 -13.00 -0.61
C ASN A 283 11.09 -13.37 -1.19
N ASP A 284 11.05 -14.36 -2.07
CA ASP A 284 9.82 -14.87 -2.72
C ASP A 284 8.81 -15.52 -1.75
N ALA A 285 9.19 -15.74 -0.50
CA ALA A 285 8.30 -16.13 0.60
C ALA A 285 7.85 -14.94 1.46
N PHE A 286 8.21 -13.71 1.05
CA PHE A 286 7.94 -12.48 1.79
C PHE A 286 8.64 -12.40 3.16
N GLU A 287 9.65 -13.25 3.41
CA GLU A 287 10.54 -13.16 4.56
C GLU A 287 11.53 -12.01 4.36
N THR A 288 11.68 -11.20 5.38
CA THR A 288 12.55 -10.01 5.39
C THR A 288 14.03 -10.40 5.59
N SER A 289 14.90 -9.39 5.75
CA SER A 289 16.31 -9.60 6.15
C SER A 289 16.47 -10.16 7.57
N VAL A 290 15.40 -10.12 8.39
CA VAL A 290 15.38 -10.68 9.75
C VAL A 290 14.66 -12.02 9.75
N PRO A 291 15.33 -13.13 10.09
CA PRO A 291 14.72 -14.45 10.05
C PRO A 291 13.46 -14.59 10.89
N GLY A 292 12.39 -15.12 10.28
CA GLY A 292 11.08 -15.28 10.89
C GLY A 292 10.25 -14.00 10.99
N VAL A 293 10.70 -12.90 10.38
CA VAL A 293 9.92 -11.68 10.20
C VAL A 293 9.52 -11.56 8.75
N PHE A 294 8.21 -11.49 8.48
CA PHE A 294 7.60 -11.41 7.16
C PHE A 294 6.90 -10.07 6.97
N ALA A 295 6.78 -9.60 5.73
CA ALA A 295 6.05 -8.37 5.41
C ALA A 295 5.16 -8.58 4.19
N CYS A 296 3.92 -8.06 4.22
CA CYS A 296 2.98 -8.18 3.11
C CYS A 296 1.98 -7.03 3.06
N GLY A 297 1.41 -6.80 1.87
CA GLY A 297 0.49 -5.70 1.62
C GLY A 297 1.19 -4.35 1.56
N ASN A 298 0.45 -3.28 1.85
CA ASN A 298 0.94 -1.91 1.63
C ASN A 298 2.09 -1.45 2.55
N VAL A 299 2.43 -2.21 3.57
CA VAL A 299 3.68 -2.00 4.34
C VAL A 299 4.92 -2.45 3.57
N LEU A 300 4.76 -3.41 2.64
CA LEU A 300 5.82 -3.91 1.77
C LEU A 300 5.97 -3.06 0.51
N HIS A 301 4.89 -2.90 -0.23
CA HIS A 301 4.76 -2.00 -1.36
C HIS A 301 3.28 -1.64 -1.60
N VAL A 302 3.04 -0.46 -2.15
CA VAL A 302 1.67 0.01 -2.36
C VAL A 302 1.03 -0.72 -3.54
N HIS A 303 -0.07 -1.41 -3.30
CA HIS A 303 -0.88 -2.09 -4.32
C HIS A 303 -2.01 -1.21 -4.85
N ASP A 304 -2.44 -1.47 -6.09
CA ASP A 304 -3.59 -0.81 -6.71
C ASP A 304 -4.90 -1.55 -6.40
N LEU A 305 -4.83 -2.87 -6.19
CA LEU A 305 -6.00 -3.72 -5.94
C LEU A 305 -5.82 -4.54 -4.67
N VAL A 306 -6.84 -4.57 -3.82
CA VAL A 306 -6.84 -5.36 -2.59
C VAL A 306 -6.77 -6.86 -2.84
N ASP A 307 -7.27 -7.33 -3.97
CA ASP A 307 -7.18 -8.74 -4.37
C ASP A 307 -5.72 -9.20 -4.46
N HIS A 308 -4.83 -8.35 -4.98
CA HIS A 308 -3.38 -8.62 -5.02
C HIS A 308 -2.76 -8.59 -3.63
N VAL A 309 -3.18 -7.64 -2.78
CA VAL A 309 -2.78 -7.59 -1.35
C VAL A 309 -3.08 -8.92 -0.68
N SER A 310 -4.30 -9.42 -0.83
CA SER A 310 -4.70 -10.69 -0.19
C SER A 310 -3.94 -11.89 -0.76
N ALA A 311 -3.77 -11.97 -2.09
CA ALA A 311 -3.04 -13.06 -2.74
C ALA A 311 -1.57 -13.12 -2.30
N GLU A 312 -0.90 -11.97 -2.19
CA GLU A 312 0.45 -11.84 -1.64
C GLU A 312 0.50 -12.30 -0.18
N SER A 313 -0.44 -11.81 0.62
CA SER A 313 -0.48 -12.04 2.06
C SER A 313 -0.79 -13.49 2.42
N PHE A 314 -1.56 -14.20 1.61
CA PHE A 314 -1.74 -15.65 1.76
C PHE A 314 -0.40 -16.38 1.65
N LYS A 315 0.44 -16.03 0.66
CA LYS A 315 1.78 -16.64 0.48
C LYS A 315 2.69 -16.33 1.69
N ALA A 316 2.66 -15.08 2.17
CA ALA A 316 3.41 -14.66 3.36
C ALA A 316 2.97 -15.43 4.62
N GLY A 317 1.66 -15.62 4.82
CA GLY A 317 1.10 -16.37 5.95
C GLY A 317 1.47 -17.85 5.92
N GLU A 318 1.39 -18.49 4.74
CA GLU A 318 1.86 -19.88 4.57
C GLU A 318 3.34 -20.03 4.93
N ALA A 319 4.18 -19.09 4.46
CA ALA A 319 5.60 -19.11 4.73
C ALA A 319 5.93 -18.85 6.21
N ALA A 320 5.23 -17.92 6.86
CA ALA A 320 5.37 -17.65 8.28
C ALA A 320 5.01 -18.90 9.13
N ALA A 321 3.93 -19.60 8.77
CA ALA A 321 3.57 -20.86 9.43
C ALA A 321 4.63 -21.96 9.21
N ALA A 322 5.14 -22.09 7.98
CA ALA A 322 6.20 -23.07 7.68
C ALA A 322 7.46 -22.79 8.51
N PHE A 323 7.85 -21.52 8.63
CA PHE A 323 8.97 -21.12 9.48
C PHE A 323 8.70 -21.45 10.96
N ALA A 324 7.56 -21.03 11.49
CA ALA A 324 7.19 -21.24 12.90
C ALA A 324 7.11 -22.72 13.30
N LEU A 325 6.75 -23.58 12.35
CA LEU A 325 6.63 -25.03 12.55
C LEU A 325 7.94 -25.80 12.20
N GLY A 326 9.02 -25.09 11.90
CA GLY A 326 10.31 -25.72 11.56
C GLY A 326 10.34 -26.44 10.20
N ARG A 327 9.47 -26.04 9.27
CA ARG A 327 9.32 -26.66 7.93
C ARG A 327 9.89 -25.79 6.80
N ALA A 328 10.45 -24.62 7.12
CA ALA A 328 11.03 -23.72 6.11
C ALA A 328 12.39 -24.26 5.65
N PRO A 329 12.61 -24.44 4.33
CA PRO A 329 13.90 -24.90 3.83
C PRO A 329 14.91 -23.74 3.84
N ALA A 330 16.17 -24.06 4.17
CA ALA A 330 17.29 -23.18 3.90
C ALA A 330 17.65 -23.30 2.41
N CYS A 331 17.54 -22.21 1.66
CA CYS A 331 17.80 -22.20 0.22
C CYS A 331 18.79 -21.09 -0.14
N PRO A 332 19.68 -21.30 -1.12
CA PRO A 332 20.39 -20.20 -1.76
C PRO A 332 19.41 -19.18 -2.35
N VAL A 333 19.84 -17.94 -2.48
CA VAL A 333 19.01 -16.85 -3.01
C VAL A 333 19.68 -16.19 -4.21
N LEU A 334 18.85 -15.85 -5.23
CA LEU A 334 19.19 -14.97 -6.33
C LEU A 334 18.77 -13.56 -5.96
N SER A 335 19.55 -12.57 -6.37
CA SER A 335 19.16 -11.16 -6.28
C SER A 335 18.29 -10.75 -7.46
N VAL A 336 17.33 -9.84 -7.23
CA VAL A 336 16.52 -9.21 -8.28
C VAL A 336 16.82 -7.71 -8.27
N ARG A 337 17.11 -7.13 -9.44
CA ARG A 337 17.46 -5.71 -9.60
C ARG A 337 16.55 -5.04 -10.63
N ASP A 338 16.27 -3.77 -10.36
CA ASP A 338 15.62 -2.89 -11.31
C ASP A 338 16.61 -2.54 -12.44
N GLY A 339 16.18 -2.75 -13.68
CA GLY A 339 16.85 -2.28 -14.89
C GLY A 339 16.15 -1.05 -15.46
N GLU A 340 16.45 -0.74 -16.73
CA GLU A 340 15.88 0.42 -17.39
C GLU A 340 14.36 0.38 -17.42
N GLY A 341 13.73 1.50 -17.05
CA GLY A 341 12.28 1.66 -17.08
C GLY A 341 11.50 0.99 -15.95
N VAL A 342 12.18 0.40 -14.96
CA VAL A 342 11.56 -0.33 -13.83
C VAL A 342 11.92 0.34 -12.51
N ARG A 343 11.00 0.30 -11.54
CA ARG A 343 11.22 0.78 -10.18
C ARG A 343 10.58 -0.15 -9.16
N GLY A 344 11.34 -0.47 -8.11
CA GLY A 344 10.82 -1.09 -6.91
C GLY A 344 10.31 -2.50 -7.13
N THR A 345 11.08 -3.36 -7.79
CA THR A 345 10.70 -4.76 -7.97
C THR A 345 10.64 -5.50 -6.63
N VAL A 346 9.55 -6.23 -6.42
CA VAL A 346 9.30 -7.08 -5.25
C VAL A 346 8.92 -8.48 -5.77
N PRO A 347 9.50 -9.55 -5.20
CA PRO A 347 10.57 -9.60 -4.20
C PRO A 347 11.95 -9.21 -4.77
N GLN A 348 12.85 -8.77 -3.88
CA GLN A 348 14.24 -8.45 -4.25
C GLN A 348 15.17 -9.65 -4.22
N LYS A 349 14.70 -10.77 -3.67
CA LYS A 349 15.44 -12.03 -3.57
C LYS A 349 14.54 -13.20 -3.94
N ILE A 350 15.08 -14.23 -4.61
CA ILE A 350 14.36 -15.45 -4.98
C ILE A 350 15.14 -16.64 -4.45
N ARG A 351 14.48 -17.50 -3.70
CA ARG A 351 15.06 -18.77 -3.23
C ARG A 351 15.13 -19.77 -4.37
N VAL A 352 16.23 -20.50 -4.47
CA VAL A 352 16.43 -21.51 -5.49
C VAL A 352 16.87 -22.84 -4.86
N PRO A 353 16.39 -23.99 -5.39
CA PRO A 353 15.40 -24.11 -6.45
C PRO A 353 14.02 -23.62 -6.01
N ALA A 354 13.30 -22.96 -6.91
CA ALA A 354 11.91 -22.57 -6.67
C ALA A 354 11.00 -23.79 -6.88
N ASP A 355 10.02 -23.97 -6.00
CA ASP A 355 9.01 -25.05 -6.05
C ASP A 355 7.69 -24.60 -6.68
N ARG A 356 7.50 -23.29 -6.80
CA ARG A 356 6.29 -22.65 -7.35
C ARG A 356 6.66 -21.43 -8.21
N PRO A 357 5.72 -20.96 -9.06
CA PRO A 357 5.93 -19.71 -9.82
C PRO A 357 6.19 -18.52 -8.91
N VAL A 358 7.12 -17.66 -9.33
CA VAL A 358 7.50 -16.43 -8.62
C VAL A 358 6.99 -15.24 -9.41
N ASP A 359 6.18 -14.42 -8.74
CA ASP A 359 5.65 -13.18 -9.28
C ASP A 359 6.59 -12.02 -8.96
N LEU A 360 7.08 -11.34 -9.98
CA LEU A 360 7.85 -10.10 -9.87
C LEU A 360 6.92 -8.93 -10.16
N MET A 361 6.67 -8.11 -9.15
CA MET A 361 5.83 -6.92 -9.22
C MET A 361 6.69 -5.66 -9.19
N PHE A 362 6.39 -4.68 -10.04
CA PHE A 362 7.17 -3.45 -10.14
C PHE A 362 6.35 -2.28 -10.68
N ARG A 363 6.83 -1.05 -10.51
CA ARG A 363 6.25 0.15 -11.12
C ARG A 363 7.05 0.56 -12.36
N PRO A 364 6.39 0.81 -13.51
CA PRO A 364 7.04 1.45 -14.65
C PRO A 364 7.52 2.86 -14.29
N ALA A 365 8.73 3.24 -14.75
CA ALA A 365 9.31 4.55 -14.45
C ALA A 365 8.68 5.70 -15.25
N ALA A 366 8.06 5.38 -16.39
CA ALA A 366 7.36 6.29 -17.29
C ALA A 366 6.23 5.58 -18.02
N VAL A 367 5.54 6.28 -18.91
CA VAL A 367 4.56 5.65 -19.80
C VAL A 367 5.30 5.02 -20.99
N TYR A 368 5.14 3.70 -21.14
CA TYR A 368 5.70 2.92 -22.25
C TYR A 368 4.57 2.32 -23.08
N ARG A 369 4.55 2.60 -24.38
CA ARG A 369 3.56 2.06 -25.34
C ARG A 369 4.20 0.97 -26.20
N ASN A 370 3.43 -0.08 -26.51
CA ASN A 370 3.87 -1.20 -27.36
C ASN A 370 5.23 -1.77 -26.93
N SER A 371 5.38 -2.06 -25.65
CA SER A 371 6.64 -2.43 -25.02
C SER A 371 6.56 -3.79 -24.35
N ALA A 372 7.68 -4.31 -23.91
CA ALA A 372 7.73 -5.57 -23.17
C ALA A 372 8.50 -5.42 -21.86
N ALA A 373 7.99 -6.04 -20.80
CA ALA A 373 8.75 -6.30 -19.59
C ALA A 373 9.61 -7.56 -19.82
N VAL A 374 10.90 -7.44 -19.59
CA VAL A 374 11.90 -8.50 -19.83
C VAL A 374 12.60 -8.82 -18.53
N VAL A 375 12.75 -10.10 -18.24
CA VAL A 375 13.57 -10.60 -17.13
C VAL A 375 14.74 -11.38 -17.71
N GLU A 376 15.94 -11.03 -17.31
CA GLU A 376 17.17 -11.65 -17.78
C GLU A 376 18.13 -12.01 -16.64
N CYS A 377 19.02 -12.98 -16.90
CA CYS A 377 20.10 -13.38 -16.01
C CYS A 377 21.38 -13.60 -16.82
N GLY A 378 22.46 -12.88 -16.51
CA GLY A 378 23.73 -13.03 -17.22
C GLY A 378 23.63 -12.89 -18.74
N GLY A 379 22.76 -12.00 -19.25
CA GLY A 379 22.50 -11.79 -20.67
C GLY A 379 21.53 -12.78 -21.31
N LYS A 380 21.06 -13.80 -20.58
CA LYS A 380 20.04 -14.75 -21.06
C LYS A 380 18.65 -14.25 -20.70
N GLU A 381 17.78 -14.03 -21.68
CA GLU A 381 16.37 -13.73 -21.48
C GLU A 381 15.65 -14.96 -20.91
N LEU A 382 14.94 -14.76 -19.79
CA LEU A 382 14.17 -15.80 -19.12
C LEU A 382 12.69 -15.68 -19.40
N CYS A 383 12.19 -14.45 -19.46
CA CYS A 383 10.78 -14.16 -19.67
C CYS A 383 10.59 -12.80 -20.37
N ARG A 384 9.59 -12.76 -21.27
CA ARG A 384 9.17 -11.53 -21.97
C ARG A 384 7.66 -11.43 -21.92
N LYS A 385 7.14 -10.36 -21.29
CA LYS A 385 5.70 -10.05 -21.25
C LYS A 385 5.41 -8.78 -22.03
N LYS A 386 4.76 -8.91 -23.18
CA LYS A 386 4.33 -7.77 -24.00
C LYS A 386 3.09 -7.11 -23.41
N ALA A 387 3.00 -5.79 -23.50
CA ALA A 387 1.81 -5.02 -23.16
C ALA A 387 1.64 -3.85 -24.13
N MET A 388 0.39 -3.46 -24.39
CA MET A 388 0.07 -2.29 -25.19
C MET A 388 0.51 -1.01 -24.48
N ILE A 389 0.43 -1.00 -23.13
CA ILE A 389 0.83 0.14 -22.33
C ILE A 389 1.30 -0.33 -20.93
N PHE A 390 2.35 0.31 -20.44
CA PHE A 390 2.76 0.31 -19.03
C PHE A 390 2.70 1.75 -18.53
N THR A 391 2.12 1.97 -17.36
CA THR A 391 2.00 3.29 -16.74
C THR A 391 2.54 3.30 -15.32
N PRO A 392 3.11 4.41 -14.82
CA PRO A 392 3.56 4.50 -13.44
C PRO A 392 2.44 4.32 -12.39
N GLY A 393 1.20 4.62 -12.77
CA GLY A 393 0.02 4.49 -11.91
C GLY A 393 -0.42 3.04 -11.68
N GLU A 394 0.00 2.10 -12.54
CA GLU A 394 -0.41 0.70 -12.46
C GLU A 394 0.79 -0.21 -12.19
N MET A 395 0.63 -1.13 -11.25
CA MET A 395 1.66 -2.13 -10.94
C MET A 395 1.73 -3.17 -12.05
N ALA A 396 2.91 -3.36 -12.62
CA ALA A 396 3.19 -4.41 -13.58
C ALA A 396 3.61 -5.70 -12.88
N LEU A 397 3.26 -6.84 -13.47
CA LEU A 397 3.54 -8.18 -12.97
C LEU A 397 4.17 -9.04 -14.07
N VAL A 398 5.26 -9.73 -13.75
CA VAL A 398 5.84 -10.80 -14.58
C VAL A 398 6.01 -12.04 -13.72
N THR A 399 5.53 -13.19 -14.19
CA THR A 399 5.62 -14.46 -13.47
C THR A 399 6.71 -15.32 -14.06
N LEU A 400 7.65 -15.77 -13.24
CA LEU A 400 8.70 -16.74 -13.59
C LEU A 400 8.27 -18.15 -13.16
N LYS A 401 8.35 -19.10 -14.07
CA LYS A 401 8.10 -20.51 -13.76
C LYS A 401 9.35 -21.15 -13.12
N PRO A 402 9.18 -22.17 -12.27
CA PRO A 402 10.32 -22.87 -11.63
C PRO A 402 11.39 -23.35 -12.60
N GLU A 403 10.99 -23.79 -13.80
CA GLU A 403 11.91 -24.29 -14.83
C GLU A 403 12.83 -23.17 -15.36
N GLN A 404 12.34 -21.92 -15.41
CA GLN A 404 13.11 -20.76 -15.86
C GLN A 404 14.19 -20.33 -14.85
N LEU A 405 14.05 -20.76 -13.60
CA LEU A 405 14.97 -20.44 -12.49
C LEU A 405 16.03 -21.54 -12.27
N ARG A 406 16.10 -22.55 -13.16
CA ARG A 406 17.09 -23.61 -13.09
C ARG A 406 18.29 -23.36 -14.01
N GLY A 407 19.51 -23.70 -13.55
CA GLY A 407 20.71 -23.62 -14.37
C GLY A 407 21.00 -22.23 -14.91
N LEU A 408 20.81 -21.22 -14.08
CA LEU A 408 21.02 -19.82 -14.46
C LEU A 408 22.53 -19.51 -14.60
N PRO A 409 22.91 -18.65 -15.55
CA PRO A 409 24.30 -18.27 -15.78
C PRO A 409 24.87 -17.27 -14.77
N GLY A 410 24.07 -16.85 -13.80
CA GLY A 410 24.45 -15.86 -12.76
C GLY A 410 23.56 -15.92 -11.53
N ASP A 411 23.81 -15.04 -10.58
CA ASP A 411 23.13 -14.92 -9.28
C ASP A 411 22.19 -13.70 -9.20
N THR A 412 22.08 -12.96 -10.29
CA THR A 412 21.30 -11.72 -10.33
C THR A 412 20.37 -11.73 -11.54
N LEU A 413 19.07 -11.50 -11.27
CA LEU A 413 18.03 -11.23 -12.26
C LEU A 413 17.90 -9.73 -12.45
N THR A 414 17.74 -9.27 -13.69
CA THR A 414 17.42 -7.89 -14.01
C THR A 414 16.04 -7.82 -14.67
N VAL A 415 15.19 -6.95 -14.15
CA VAL A 415 13.87 -6.66 -14.71
C VAL A 415 13.94 -5.31 -15.42
N ARG A 416 13.58 -5.25 -16.70
CA ARG A 416 13.62 -4.01 -17.49
C ARG A 416 12.44 -3.89 -18.44
N ILE A 417 12.13 -2.68 -18.89
CA ILE A 417 11.14 -2.44 -19.96
C ILE A 417 11.91 -2.12 -21.25
N GLU A 418 11.60 -2.87 -22.29
CA GLU A 418 12.14 -2.71 -23.64
C GLU A 418 11.06 -2.18 -24.57
N ARG A 419 11.38 -1.13 -25.33
CA ARG A 419 10.51 -0.62 -26.39
C ARG A 419 10.64 -1.54 -27.61
N ASN A 420 9.51 -1.94 -28.21
CA ASN A 420 9.51 -2.73 -29.44
C ASN A 420 9.83 -1.84 -30.63
#